data_880067c398233e25eb28e7bb9da10c4e
#
_entry.id   880067c398233e25eb28e7bb9da10c4e
#
_cell.length_a   1.000
_cell.length_b   1.000
_cell.length_c   1.000
_cell.angle_alpha   90.00
_cell.angle_beta   90.00
_cell.angle_gamma   90.00
#
_symmetry.space_group_name_H-M   'P 1'
#
loop_
_entity.id
_entity.type
_entity.pdbx_description
1 polymer ?
#
loop_
_entity_poly.entity_id
_entity_poly.type
_entity_poly.pdbx_seq_one_letter_code
_entity_poly.pdbx_strand_id
1 'polypeptide(L)'
;ANSLKARFTRDGNRALKDFIRERKLPLNECGKLVIAKDESELPVLDELLQRGSANGVELYKISAEEAREIEPRVKTYQNALWSPSTATADPVIVLEAFRQEAEDRGIELLMGEAFEKCDGNRVWSTSEVFDAGYVVNAAGLYADRIAHAFGFGKQYMIFPFKGLYLKSTEPAGSFRTNIYPVPDLRNPFLGVHVTVTVDGHHKIGPTAIPAFWREQYKGFGNFA
;
A
#
# COMPACT_ATOMS: atom_id res chain seq x y z
N ALA A 1 -6.58 -17.21 -5.24
CA ALA A 1 -6.17 -16.60 -6.48
C ALA A 1 -7.42 -16.16 -7.21
N ASN A 2 -7.64 -15.31 -8.04
CA ASN A 2 -8.84 -14.87 -8.78
C ASN A 2 -9.76 -13.86 -8.04
N SER A 3 -9.37 -13.32 -6.90
CA SER A 3 -10.14 -12.21 -6.32
C SER A 3 -9.88 -10.91 -7.10
N LEU A 4 -10.87 -10.02 -7.12
CA LEU A 4 -10.70 -8.66 -7.69
C LEU A 4 -9.50 -7.95 -7.05
N LYS A 5 -9.29 -8.11 -5.74
CA LYS A 5 -8.13 -7.56 -5.03
C LYS A 5 -6.81 -8.05 -5.63
N ALA A 6 -6.64 -9.36 -5.85
CA ALA A 6 -5.41 -9.91 -6.43
C ALA A 6 -5.17 -9.40 -7.86
N ARG A 7 -6.22 -9.39 -8.68
CA ARG A 7 -6.16 -8.88 -10.05
C ARG A 7 -5.79 -7.39 -10.08
N PHE A 8 -6.52 -6.55 -9.37
CA PHE A 8 -6.26 -5.10 -9.38
C PHE A 8 -4.93 -4.71 -8.74
N THR A 9 -4.47 -5.48 -7.72
CA THR A 9 -3.13 -5.23 -7.16
C THR A 9 -2.03 -5.55 -8.17
N ARG A 10 -2.14 -6.66 -8.90
CA ARG A 10 -1.16 -7.04 -9.94
C ARG A 10 -1.19 -6.04 -11.11
N ASP A 11 -2.37 -5.77 -11.66
CA ASP A 11 -2.53 -4.91 -12.82
C ASP A 11 -2.19 -3.45 -12.48
N GLY A 12 -2.59 -3.00 -11.28
CA GLY A 12 -2.26 -1.68 -10.75
C GLY A 12 -0.76 -1.49 -10.46
N ASN A 13 -0.06 -2.52 -9.97
CA ASN A 13 1.40 -2.46 -9.83
C ASN A 13 2.09 -2.17 -11.16
N ARG A 14 1.67 -2.85 -12.23
CA ARG A 14 2.21 -2.63 -13.58
C ARG A 14 1.89 -1.23 -14.07
N ALA A 15 0.61 -0.86 -14.06
CA ALA A 15 0.15 0.44 -14.54
C ALA A 15 0.82 1.61 -13.80
N LEU A 16 0.99 1.49 -12.47
CA LEU A 16 1.64 2.52 -11.67
C LEU A 16 3.13 2.65 -12.00
N LYS A 17 3.83 1.53 -12.21
CA LYS A 17 5.25 1.58 -12.63
C LYS A 17 5.41 2.21 -14.01
N ASP A 18 4.53 1.87 -14.96
CA ASP A 18 4.57 2.44 -16.31
C ASP A 18 4.31 3.96 -16.24
N PHE A 19 3.31 4.40 -15.46
CA PHE A 19 3.05 5.81 -15.19
C PHE A 19 4.27 6.54 -14.60
N ILE A 20 4.93 5.95 -13.59
CA ILE A 20 6.11 6.51 -12.93
C ILE A 20 7.27 6.64 -13.92
N ARG A 21 7.53 5.60 -14.72
CA ARG A 21 8.61 5.58 -15.70
C ARG A 21 8.39 6.56 -16.85
N GLU A 22 7.19 6.62 -17.41
CA GLU A 22 6.81 7.56 -18.48
C GLU A 22 7.05 9.01 -18.04
N ARG A 23 6.81 9.33 -16.77
CA ARG A 23 7.00 10.67 -16.21
C ARG A 23 8.36 10.89 -15.58
N LYS A 24 9.25 9.88 -15.66
CA LYS A 24 10.60 9.93 -15.08
C LYS A 24 10.60 10.28 -13.59
N LEU A 25 9.59 9.82 -12.85
CA LEU A 25 9.51 10.00 -11.41
C LEU A 25 10.43 9.01 -10.70
N PRO A 26 10.89 9.32 -9.48
CA PRO A 26 11.74 8.41 -8.71
C PRO A 26 11.04 7.08 -8.43
N LEU A 27 11.72 5.98 -8.78
CA LEU A 27 11.29 4.60 -8.54
C LEU A 27 12.49 3.78 -8.10
N ASN A 28 12.41 3.12 -6.95
CA ASN A 28 13.44 2.19 -6.48
C ASN A 28 12.94 0.75 -6.66
N GLU A 29 13.44 0.05 -7.67
CA GLU A 29 13.12 -1.35 -7.97
C GLU A 29 14.03 -2.31 -7.21
N CYS A 30 14.10 -2.15 -5.89
CA CYS A 30 15.00 -2.90 -5.02
C CYS A 30 14.52 -4.34 -4.71
N GLY A 31 13.36 -4.75 -5.19
CA GLY A 31 12.82 -6.06 -4.90
C GLY A 31 12.33 -6.25 -3.45
N LYS A 32 12.05 -7.51 -3.11
CA LYS A 32 11.60 -7.89 -1.76
C LYS A 32 11.96 -9.33 -1.44
N LEU A 33 12.51 -9.57 -0.26
CA LEU A 33 12.64 -10.88 0.35
C LEU A 33 11.50 -11.12 1.33
N VAL A 34 10.89 -12.31 1.29
CA VAL A 34 10.02 -12.81 2.36
C VAL A 34 10.76 -13.92 3.07
N ILE A 35 11.00 -13.76 4.36
CA ILE A 35 11.88 -14.59 5.17
C ILE A 35 11.10 -15.42 6.19
N ALA A 36 11.53 -16.66 6.38
CA ALA A 36 11.07 -17.52 7.48
C ALA A 36 11.99 -17.38 8.69
N LYS A 37 11.42 -17.29 9.88
CA LYS A 37 12.21 -17.25 11.13
C LYS A 37 12.56 -18.64 11.63
N ASP A 38 11.73 -19.64 11.37
CA ASP A 38 11.90 -21.02 11.82
C ASP A 38 11.19 -22.03 10.87
N GLU A 39 11.30 -23.31 11.17
CA GLU A 39 10.77 -24.42 10.36
C GLU A 39 9.24 -24.34 10.17
N SER A 40 8.51 -23.85 11.17
CA SER A 40 7.06 -23.77 11.14
C SER A 40 6.52 -22.80 10.07
N GLU A 41 7.35 -21.89 9.59
CA GLU A 41 6.99 -20.91 8.55
C GLU A 41 7.29 -21.37 7.13
N LEU A 42 8.06 -22.46 6.94
CA LEU A 42 8.37 -22.99 5.59
C LEU A 42 7.13 -23.39 4.77
N PRO A 43 6.11 -24.07 5.34
CA PRO A 43 4.90 -24.37 4.58
C PRO A 43 4.16 -23.12 4.09
N VAL A 44 4.21 -22.01 4.85
CA VAL A 44 3.58 -20.77 4.46
C VAL A 44 4.35 -20.09 3.31
N LEU A 45 5.69 -20.19 3.27
CA LEU A 45 6.47 -19.76 2.11
C LEU A 45 6.02 -20.51 0.84
N ASP A 46 5.83 -21.82 0.92
CA ASP A 46 5.40 -22.63 -0.22
C ASP A 46 3.98 -22.26 -0.67
N GLU A 47 3.07 -22.01 0.27
CA GLU A 47 1.74 -21.49 -0.03
C GLU A 47 1.78 -20.13 -0.71
N LEU A 48 2.62 -19.21 -0.23
CA LEU A 48 2.80 -17.88 -0.84
C LEU A 48 3.36 -17.98 -2.26
N LEU A 49 4.32 -18.89 -2.50
CA LEU A 49 4.86 -19.14 -3.83
C LEU A 49 3.77 -19.59 -4.79
N GLN A 50 2.97 -20.59 -4.39
CA GLN A 50 1.86 -21.12 -5.19
C GLN A 50 0.82 -20.02 -5.49
N ARG A 51 0.42 -19.24 -4.48
CA ARG A 51 -0.52 -18.13 -4.63
C ARG A 51 0.03 -17.03 -5.56
N GLY A 52 1.30 -16.70 -5.43
CA GLY A 52 1.97 -15.70 -6.27
C GLY A 52 2.00 -16.15 -7.73
N SER A 53 2.44 -17.38 -7.99
CA SER A 53 2.47 -17.99 -9.32
C SER A 53 1.08 -18.03 -9.96
N ALA A 54 0.06 -18.46 -9.21
CA ALA A 54 -1.33 -18.50 -9.68
C ALA A 54 -1.91 -17.10 -9.99
N ASN A 55 -1.34 -16.02 -9.40
CA ASN A 55 -1.70 -14.64 -9.67
C ASN A 55 -0.80 -13.99 -10.74
N GLY A 56 0.15 -14.71 -11.32
CA GLY A 56 1.08 -14.19 -12.32
C GLY A 56 2.10 -13.20 -11.74
N VAL A 57 2.48 -13.39 -10.47
CA VAL A 57 3.54 -12.63 -9.81
C VAL A 57 4.84 -13.39 -9.94
N GLU A 58 5.91 -12.70 -10.33
CA GLU A 58 7.24 -13.26 -10.42
C GLU A 58 7.83 -13.46 -9.02
N LEU A 59 7.97 -14.73 -8.63
CA LEU A 59 8.48 -15.15 -7.32
C LEU A 59 9.41 -16.36 -7.48
N TYR A 60 10.51 -16.35 -6.70
CA TYR A 60 11.48 -17.41 -6.65
C TYR A 60 11.68 -17.88 -5.21
N LYS A 61 11.66 -19.21 -4.99
CA LYS A 61 12.13 -19.80 -3.74
C LYS A 61 13.65 -19.94 -3.84
N ILE A 62 14.35 -19.33 -2.92
CA ILE A 62 15.81 -19.26 -2.87
C ILE A 62 16.32 -19.77 -1.53
N SER A 63 17.59 -20.22 -1.49
CA SER A 63 18.28 -20.61 -0.27
C SER A 63 18.63 -19.42 0.62
N ALA A 64 19.00 -19.71 1.88
CA ALA A 64 19.49 -18.67 2.78
C ALA A 64 20.82 -18.04 2.31
N GLU A 65 21.62 -18.77 1.53
CA GLU A 65 22.86 -18.26 0.93
C GLU A 65 22.56 -17.28 -0.21
N GLU A 66 21.73 -17.68 -1.14
CA GLU A 66 21.26 -16.80 -2.22
C GLU A 66 20.57 -15.54 -1.68
N ALA A 67 19.79 -15.67 -0.61
CA ALA A 67 19.17 -14.51 0.06
C ALA A 67 20.21 -13.54 0.61
N ARG A 68 21.34 -14.06 1.17
CA ARG A 68 22.46 -13.21 1.64
C ARG A 68 23.26 -12.56 0.52
N GLU A 69 23.29 -13.14 -0.66
CA GLU A 69 23.89 -12.48 -1.82
C GLU A 69 23.09 -11.23 -2.24
N ILE A 70 21.75 -11.33 -2.17
CA ILE A 70 20.85 -10.21 -2.45
C ILE A 70 20.95 -9.16 -1.33
N GLU A 71 20.81 -9.56 -0.07
CA GLU A 71 20.85 -8.69 1.10
C GLU A 71 21.75 -9.31 2.19
N PRO A 72 22.99 -8.83 2.35
CA PRO A 72 23.94 -9.43 3.29
C PRO A 72 23.49 -9.44 4.76
N ARG A 73 22.58 -8.55 5.13
CA ARG A 73 22.06 -8.41 6.50
C ARG A 73 20.86 -9.31 6.78
N VAL A 74 20.35 -10.02 5.77
CA VAL A 74 19.18 -10.88 5.94
C VAL A 74 19.50 -12.14 6.75
N LYS A 75 18.54 -12.54 7.57
CA LYS A 75 18.56 -13.83 8.28
C LYS A 75 17.24 -14.53 7.95
N THR A 76 17.34 -15.73 7.39
CA THR A 76 16.17 -16.58 7.11
C THR A 76 16.49 -18.02 7.49
N TYR A 77 15.46 -18.77 7.88
CA TYR A 77 15.57 -20.20 8.13
C TYR A 77 15.46 -20.97 6.81
N GLN A 78 16.55 -21.61 6.39
CA GLN A 78 16.71 -22.41 5.17
C GLN A 78 16.37 -21.68 3.86
N ASN A 79 15.16 -21.16 3.70
CA ASN A 79 14.68 -20.58 2.46
C ASN A 79 14.09 -19.19 2.64
N ALA A 80 13.99 -18.45 1.54
CA ALA A 80 13.26 -17.21 1.40
C ALA A 80 12.48 -17.20 0.08
N LEU A 81 11.53 -16.28 -0.07
CA LEU A 81 10.98 -15.94 -1.38
C LEU A 81 11.58 -14.62 -1.85
N TRP A 82 12.04 -14.60 -3.08
CA TRP A 82 12.51 -13.41 -3.78
C TRP A 82 11.45 -12.91 -4.77
N SER A 83 11.07 -11.64 -4.65
CA SER A 83 10.18 -10.93 -5.57
C SER A 83 10.95 -9.77 -6.22
N PRO A 84 11.55 -9.96 -7.39
CA PRO A 84 12.37 -8.91 -8.04
C PRO A 84 11.54 -7.73 -8.51
N SER A 85 10.29 -7.95 -8.84
CA SER A 85 9.41 -6.91 -9.37
C SER A 85 8.82 -5.98 -8.31
N THR A 86 9.15 -6.15 -7.02
CA THR A 86 8.72 -5.20 -5.98
C THR A 86 9.52 -3.91 -6.07
N ALA A 87 8.82 -2.79 -5.96
CA ALA A 87 9.46 -1.46 -5.98
C ALA A 87 8.87 -0.55 -4.91
N THR A 88 9.59 0.51 -4.59
CA THR A 88 9.11 1.62 -3.75
C THR A 88 9.10 2.93 -4.53
N ALA A 89 8.08 3.73 -4.29
CA ALA A 89 7.91 5.06 -4.84
C ALA A 89 7.56 6.04 -3.71
N ASP A 90 7.78 7.32 -3.94
CA ASP A 90 7.29 8.36 -3.05
C ASP A 90 5.81 8.65 -3.36
N PRO A 91 4.88 8.38 -2.43
CA PRO A 91 3.46 8.58 -2.68
C PRO A 91 3.09 10.05 -2.88
N VAL A 92 3.86 11.01 -2.30
CA VAL A 92 3.62 12.43 -2.47
C VAL A 92 3.96 12.87 -3.88
N ILE A 93 5.11 12.44 -4.40
CA ILE A 93 5.54 12.74 -5.78
C ILE A 93 4.56 12.14 -6.79
N VAL A 94 4.13 10.89 -6.57
CA VAL A 94 3.16 10.23 -7.45
C VAL A 94 1.80 10.92 -7.43
N LEU A 95 1.31 11.31 -6.24
CA LEU A 95 0.04 12.01 -6.10
C LEU A 95 0.08 13.39 -6.79
N GLU A 96 1.19 14.12 -6.65
CA GLU A 96 1.38 15.39 -7.33
C GLU A 96 1.40 15.25 -8.86
N ALA A 97 2.01 14.17 -9.37
CA ALA A 97 1.97 13.88 -10.80
C ALA A 97 0.55 13.54 -11.29
N PHE A 98 -0.27 12.85 -10.49
CA PHE A 98 -1.69 12.64 -10.79
C PHE A 98 -2.49 13.94 -10.79
N ARG A 99 -2.22 14.84 -9.83
CA ARG A 99 -2.85 16.16 -9.79
C ARG A 99 -2.55 16.95 -11.06
N GLN A 100 -1.27 17.03 -11.43
CA GLN A 100 -0.86 17.74 -12.64
C GLN A 100 -1.50 17.17 -13.90
N GLU A 101 -1.55 15.84 -14.03
CA GLU A 101 -2.20 15.21 -15.19
C GLU A 101 -3.71 15.48 -15.24
N ALA A 102 -4.36 15.50 -14.08
CA ALA A 102 -5.79 15.84 -14.04
C ALA A 102 -6.04 17.27 -14.54
N GLU A 103 -5.22 18.23 -14.08
CA GLU A 103 -5.27 19.62 -14.54
C GLU A 103 -4.99 19.75 -16.02
N ASP A 104 -3.95 19.08 -16.54
CA ASP A 104 -3.58 19.09 -17.95
C ASP A 104 -4.69 18.51 -18.85
N ARG A 105 -5.51 17.60 -18.31
CA ARG A 105 -6.68 17.02 -18.98
C ARG A 105 -7.96 17.85 -18.81
N GLY A 106 -7.89 18.99 -18.13
CA GLY A 106 -9.05 19.86 -17.87
C GLY A 106 -10.01 19.28 -16.83
N ILE A 107 -9.55 18.38 -15.97
CA ILE A 107 -10.34 17.88 -14.83
C ILE A 107 -10.33 18.93 -13.74
N GLU A 108 -11.50 19.36 -13.32
CA GLU A 108 -11.63 20.31 -12.23
C GLU A 108 -11.39 19.63 -10.89
N LEU A 109 -10.45 20.19 -10.11
CA LEU A 109 -10.09 19.72 -8.77
C LEU A 109 -10.55 20.74 -7.73
N LEU A 110 -11.56 20.39 -6.96
CA LEU A 110 -12.13 21.25 -5.92
C LEU A 110 -11.48 20.93 -4.59
N MET A 111 -10.41 21.64 -4.28
CA MET A 111 -9.66 21.48 -3.04
C MET A 111 -10.37 22.18 -1.87
N GLY A 112 -10.38 21.52 -0.70
CA GLY A 112 -11.07 22.06 0.48
C GLY A 112 -12.57 21.81 0.52
N GLU A 113 -13.13 21.11 -0.49
CA GLU A 113 -14.54 20.74 -0.57
C GLU A 113 -14.78 19.36 0.04
N ALA A 114 -15.61 19.28 1.07
CA ALA A 114 -16.01 18.02 1.67
C ALA A 114 -17.41 17.62 1.21
N PHE A 115 -17.61 16.32 0.99
CA PHE A 115 -18.95 15.77 0.78
C PHE A 115 -19.81 15.94 2.03
N GLU A 116 -21.02 16.44 1.89
CA GLU A 116 -21.97 16.60 2.99
C GLU A 116 -23.14 15.62 2.91
N LYS A 117 -23.83 15.59 1.80
CA LYS A 117 -25.02 14.75 1.56
C LYS A 117 -25.28 14.50 0.07
N CYS A 118 -26.22 13.60 -0.22
CA CYS A 118 -26.69 13.35 -1.57
C CYS A 118 -28.18 13.07 -1.61
N ASP A 119 -28.78 13.27 -2.78
CA ASP A 119 -30.11 12.83 -3.17
C ASP A 119 -30.05 12.34 -4.62
N GLY A 120 -30.10 11.02 -4.82
CA GLY A 120 -29.74 10.43 -6.12
C GLY A 120 -28.34 10.83 -6.56
N ASN A 121 -28.23 11.39 -7.74
CA ASN A 121 -26.95 11.89 -8.29
C ASN A 121 -26.66 13.36 -7.95
N ARG A 122 -27.53 14.01 -7.20
CA ARG A 122 -27.29 15.35 -6.68
C ARG A 122 -26.46 15.28 -5.42
N VAL A 123 -25.29 15.94 -5.44
CA VAL A 123 -24.31 15.90 -4.37
C VAL A 123 -24.08 17.30 -3.83
N TRP A 124 -24.12 17.46 -2.52
CA TRP A 124 -23.76 18.67 -1.81
C TRP A 124 -22.36 18.54 -1.24
N SER A 125 -21.54 19.50 -1.55
CA SER A 125 -20.26 19.74 -0.85
C SER A 125 -20.41 20.89 0.14
N THR A 126 -19.32 21.22 0.83
CA THR A 126 -19.29 22.31 1.80
C THR A 126 -19.79 23.65 1.25
N SER A 127 -19.52 23.96 0.00
CA SER A 127 -19.87 25.25 -0.61
C SER A 127 -20.75 25.16 -1.84
N GLU A 128 -20.84 24.00 -2.50
CA GLU A 128 -21.48 23.86 -3.80
C GLU A 128 -22.43 22.67 -3.89
N VAL A 129 -23.25 22.67 -4.95
CA VAL A 129 -24.18 21.59 -5.28
C VAL A 129 -23.96 21.15 -6.72
N PHE A 130 -23.76 19.84 -6.89
CA PHE A 130 -23.49 19.23 -8.19
C PHE A 130 -24.63 18.32 -8.62
N ASP A 131 -25.13 18.49 -9.83
CA ASP A 131 -25.99 17.52 -10.50
C ASP A 131 -25.09 16.64 -11.39
N ALA A 132 -24.73 15.44 -10.93
CA ALA A 132 -23.79 14.57 -11.59
C ALA A 132 -24.48 13.50 -12.43
N GLY A 133 -23.96 13.23 -13.64
CA GLY A 133 -24.41 12.08 -14.44
C GLY A 133 -24.00 10.75 -13.78
N TYR A 134 -22.89 10.73 -13.09
CA TYR A 134 -22.37 9.57 -12.36
C TYR A 134 -21.49 10.00 -11.17
N VAL A 135 -21.56 9.27 -10.07
CA VAL A 135 -20.78 9.56 -8.86
C VAL A 135 -19.88 8.38 -8.54
N VAL A 136 -18.58 8.63 -8.38
CA VAL A 136 -17.59 7.63 -7.96
C VAL A 136 -17.10 7.96 -6.56
N ASN A 137 -17.34 7.04 -5.63
CA ASN A 137 -16.83 7.15 -4.27
C ASN A 137 -15.42 6.56 -4.16
N ALA A 138 -14.41 7.42 -4.11
CA ALA A 138 -13.01 7.08 -3.91
C ALA A 138 -12.42 7.73 -2.64
N ALA A 139 -13.24 7.95 -1.61
CA ALA A 139 -12.96 8.79 -0.45
C ALA A 139 -12.09 8.11 0.65
N GLY A 140 -11.40 7.01 0.36
CA GLY A 140 -10.46 6.39 1.30
C GLY A 140 -11.06 6.14 2.68
N LEU A 141 -10.55 6.79 3.73
CA LEU A 141 -11.02 6.65 5.12
C LEU A 141 -12.49 7.03 5.33
N TYR A 142 -13.10 7.75 4.42
CA TYR A 142 -14.50 8.22 4.50
C TYR A 142 -15.44 7.47 3.55
N ALA A 143 -14.93 6.49 2.82
CA ALA A 143 -15.69 5.79 1.78
C ALA A 143 -16.95 5.10 2.32
N ASP A 144 -16.93 4.56 3.54
CA ASP A 144 -18.10 3.96 4.16
C ASP A 144 -19.19 5.01 4.49
N ARG A 145 -18.81 6.19 4.99
CA ARG A 145 -19.77 7.27 5.29
C ARG A 145 -20.49 7.73 4.02
N ILE A 146 -19.74 7.93 2.94
CA ILE A 146 -20.31 8.31 1.65
C ILE A 146 -21.19 7.19 1.09
N ALA A 147 -20.72 5.93 1.12
CA ALA A 147 -21.52 4.79 0.68
C ALA A 147 -22.85 4.69 1.46
N HIS A 148 -22.82 4.91 2.79
CA HIS A 148 -24.02 4.91 3.63
C HIS A 148 -24.99 6.03 3.25
N ALA A 149 -24.51 7.22 2.91
CA ALA A 149 -25.34 8.33 2.44
C ALA A 149 -26.07 7.97 1.15
N PHE A 150 -25.43 7.24 0.25
CA PHE A 150 -26.03 6.69 -0.98
C PHE A 150 -26.85 5.41 -0.76
N GLY A 151 -27.02 4.95 0.48
CA GLY A 151 -27.80 3.77 0.83
C GLY A 151 -27.08 2.43 0.71
N PHE A 152 -25.78 2.40 0.40
CA PHE A 152 -24.98 1.18 0.21
C PHE A 152 -24.18 0.79 1.46
N GLY A 153 -23.93 -0.51 1.60
CA GLY A 153 -22.94 -1.05 2.53
C GLY A 153 -23.17 -0.73 4.01
N LYS A 154 -24.40 -0.44 4.46
CA LYS A 154 -24.73 -0.02 5.83
C LYS A 154 -24.30 -1.00 6.92
N GLN A 155 -24.06 -2.28 6.56
CA GLN A 155 -23.56 -3.33 7.44
C GLN A 155 -22.04 -3.32 7.61
N TYR A 156 -21.31 -2.48 6.86
CA TYR A 156 -19.86 -2.37 6.92
C TYR A 156 -19.43 -0.99 7.43
N MET A 157 -18.31 -0.94 8.13
CA MET A 157 -17.68 0.30 8.55
C MET A 157 -16.17 0.19 8.42
N ILE A 158 -15.50 1.32 8.19
CA ILE A 158 -14.04 1.39 8.29
C ILE A 158 -13.67 1.57 9.75
N PHE A 159 -12.92 0.61 10.29
CA PHE A 159 -12.32 0.68 11.61
C PHE A 159 -10.85 1.09 11.46
N PRO A 160 -10.46 2.31 11.86
CA PRO A 160 -9.14 2.84 11.55
C PRO A 160 -8.05 2.26 12.45
N PHE A 161 -6.94 1.89 11.85
CA PHE A 161 -5.69 1.56 12.52
C PHE A 161 -4.58 2.44 11.96
N LYS A 162 -3.63 2.84 12.80
CA LYS A 162 -2.43 3.54 12.37
C LYS A 162 -1.21 2.66 12.47
N GLY A 163 -0.33 2.75 11.47
CA GLY A 163 0.97 2.11 11.44
C GLY A 163 2.06 3.11 11.82
N LEU A 164 2.80 2.84 12.88
CA LEU A 164 3.99 3.63 13.21
C LEU A 164 5.22 2.98 12.58
N TYR A 165 6.09 3.83 12.05
CA TYR A 165 7.37 3.44 11.48
C TYR A 165 8.50 4.14 12.21
N LEU A 166 9.59 3.42 12.42
CA LEU A 166 10.87 3.97 12.84
C LEU A 166 11.71 4.22 11.57
N LYS A 167 12.14 5.45 11.37
CA LYS A 167 13.11 5.79 10.32
C LYS A 167 14.51 5.50 10.86
N SER A 168 15.32 4.78 10.10
CA SER A 168 16.71 4.54 10.46
C SER A 168 17.56 5.80 10.34
N THR A 169 18.58 5.91 11.17
CA THR A 169 19.63 6.94 11.09
C THR A 169 20.86 6.45 10.32
N GLU A 170 20.87 5.18 9.88
CA GLU A 170 21.95 4.66 9.04
C GLU A 170 21.96 5.32 7.67
N PRO A 171 23.12 5.38 6.99
CA PRO A 171 23.22 5.95 5.65
C PRO A 171 22.30 5.25 4.63
N ALA A 172 21.95 5.97 3.58
CA ALA A 172 21.28 5.39 2.43
C ALA A 172 22.12 4.23 1.84
N GLY A 173 21.45 3.16 1.39
CA GLY A 173 22.11 1.96 0.87
C GLY A 173 22.56 0.96 1.94
N SER A 174 22.29 1.20 3.23
CA SER A 174 22.58 0.23 4.31
C SER A 174 21.77 -1.06 4.21
N PHE A 175 20.62 -1.03 3.52
CA PHE A 175 19.87 -2.18 3.04
C PHE A 175 19.70 -2.08 1.54
N ARG A 176 19.80 -3.22 0.84
CA ARG A 176 19.69 -3.30 -0.63
C ARG A 176 18.28 -3.60 -1.10
N THR A 177 17.49 -4.30 -0.27
CA THR A 177 16.12 -4.74 -0.62
C THR A 177 15.18 -4.67 0.57
N ASN A 178 13.88 -4.74 0.29
CA ASN A 178 12.84 -4.86 1.31
C ASN A 178 12.88 -6.25 1.96
N ILE A 179 12.71 -6.32 3.28
CA ILE A 179 12.68 -7.60 4.02
C ILE A 179 11.38 -7.69 4.78
N TYR A 180 10.58 -8.69 4.46
CA TYR A 180 9.28 -8.98 5.07
C TYR A 180 9.31 -10.32 5.78
N PRO A 181 8.72 -10.46 6.98
CA PRO A 181 8.50 -11.77 7.58
C PRO A 181 7.40 -12.52 6.83
N VAL A 182 7.39 -13.83 6.96
CA VAL A 182 6.21 -14.63 6.61
C VAL A 182 5.00 -14.09 7.38
N PRO A 183 3.88 -13.79 6.71
CA PRO A 183 2.69 -13.28 7.39
C PRO A 183 2.01 -14.39 8.20
N ASP A 184 1.55 -14.06 9.40
CA ASP A 184 0.59 -14.91 10.11
C ASP A 184 -0.79 -14.71 9.43
N LEU A 185 -1.24 -15.73 8.69
CA LEU A 185 -2.48 -15.66 7.92
C LEU A 185 -3.75 -15.51 8.79
N ARG A 186 -3.63 -15.71 10.10
CA ARG A 186 -4.71 -15.48 11.07
C ARG A 186 -4.79 -14.01 11.51
N ASN A 187 -3.70 -13.27 11.31
CA ASN A 187 -3.60 -11.86 11.67
C ASN A 187 -3.90 -10.98 10.44
N PRO A 188 -4.87 -10.06 10.49
CA PRO A 188 -5.18 -9.17 9.37
C PRO A 188 -4.10 -8.11 9.10
N PHE A 189 -3.13 -7.94 10.01
CA PHE A 189 -2.09 -6.92 9.90
C PHE A 189 -0.79 -7.51 9.33
N LEU A 190 -0.07 -6.65 8.61
CA LEU A 190 1.28 -6.98 8.15
C LEU A 190 2.23 -7.06 9.35
N GLY A 191 3.13 -8.04 9.33
CA GLY A 191 4.24 -8.09 10.26
C GLY A 191 5.19 -6.90 10.08
N VAL A 192 5.92 -6.56 11.14
CA VAL A 192 6.96 -5.52 11.07
C VAL A 192 8.01 -5.94 10.05
N HIS A 193 8.34 -5.04 9.14
CA HIS A 193 9.24 -5.29 8.02
C HIS A 193 10.18 -4.11 7.78
N VAL A 194 11.26 -4.36 7.06
CA VAL A 194 12.17 -3.32 6.57
C VAL A 194 11.72 -2.89 5.19
N THR A 195 11.54 -1.59 4.99
CA THR A 195 11.26 -0.98 3.69
C THR A 195 12.39 -0.06 3.31
N VAL A 196 13.00 -0.30 2.16
CA VAL A 196 13.95 0.63 1.53
C VAL A 196 13.15 1.67 0.77
N THR A 197 13.35 2.94 1.11
CA THR A 197 12.65 4.08 0.51
C THR A 197 13.25 4.45 -0.85
N VAL A 198 12.57 5.30 -1.60
CA VAL A 198 13.02 5.71 -2.95
C VAL A 198 14.38 6.40 -2.94
N ASP A 199 14.72 7.08 -1.84
CA ASP A 199 16.01 7.75 -1.62
C ASP A 199 17.10 6.83 -1.03
N GLY A 200 16.83 5.51 -0.94
CA GLY A 200 17.76 4.50 -0.43
C GLY A 200 17.88 4.42 1.10
N HIS A 201 17.21 5.29 1.84
CA HIS A 201 17.08 5.12 3.28
C HIS A 201 16.13 3.97 3.61
N HIS A 202 16.05 3.59 4.87
CA HIS A 202 15.13 2.53 5.26
C HIS A 202 14.33 2.86 6.52
N LYS A 203 13.18 2.22 6.64
CA LYS A 203 12.28 2.31 7.78
C LYS A 203 11.82 0.93 8.22
N ILE A 204 11.49 0.79 9.49
CA ILE A 204 11.02 -0.45 10.13
C ILE A 204 9.60 -0.20 10.66
N GLY A 205 8.70 -1.07 10.34
CA GLY A 205 7.28 -0.99 10.70
C GLY A 205 6.42 -1.74 9.68
N PRO A 206 5.09 -1.53 9.70
CA PRO A 206 4.34 -0.74 10.67
C PRO A 206 4.06 -1.52 11.98
N THR A 207 3.67 -0.78 13.02
CA THR A 207 2.84 -1.34 14.08
C THR A 207 1.38 -1.29 13.66
N ALA A 208 0.48 -2.00 14.36
CA ALA A 208 -0.96 -1.91 14.16
C ALA A 208 -1.60 -1.43 15.46
N ILE A 209 -1.87 -0.13 15.55
CA ILE A 209 -2.43 0.51 16.75
C ILE A 209 -3.83 1.01 16.39
N PRO A 210 -4.89 0.65 17.16
CA PRO A 210 -6.21 1.23 16.96
C PRO A 210 -6.15 2.76 16.98
N ALA A 211 -6.81 3.42 16.04
CA ALA A 211 -6.98 4.85 16.06
C ALA A 211 -8.33 5.19 16.71
N PHE A 212 -8.35 6.19 17.60
CA PHE A 212 -9.59 6.61 18.29
C PHE A 212 -10.52 7.41 17.37
N TRP A 213 -9.95 8.03 16.31
CA TRP A 213 -10.71 8.68 15.23
C TRP A 213 -9.98 8.49 13.89
N ARG A 214 -10.69 8.74 12.79
CA ARG A 214 -10.21 8.39 11.44
C ARG A 214 -8.89 9.02 11.06
N GLU A 215 -8.66 10.26 11.43
CA GLU A 215 -7.46 11.03 11.08
C GLU A 215 -6.49 11.22 12.25
N GLN A 216 -6.44 10.27 13.16
CA GLN A 216 -5.46 10.28 14.24
C GLN A 216 -4.06 9.94 13.75
N TYR A 217 -3.44 10.84 13.01
CA TYR A 217 -2.06 10.64 12.53
C TYR A 217 -1.03 10.94 13.62
N LYS A 218 -1.23 12.00 14.43
CA LYS A 218 -0.27 12.42 15.45
C LYS A 218 -0.99 13.00 16.68
N GLY A 219 -0.73 12.41 17.84
CA GLY A 219 -1.26 12.90 19.12
C GLY A 219 -2.78 13.11 19.08
N PHE A 220 -3.22 14.29 19.44
CA PHE A 220 -4.61 14.76 19.37
C PHE A 220 -4.93 15.58 18.10
N GLY A 221 -4.05 15.59 17.13
CA GLY A 221 -4.30 16.26 15.85
C GLY A 221 -5.53 15.71 15.15
N ASN A 222 -6.27 16.59 14.47
CA ASN A 222 -7.52 16.26 13.74
C ASN A 222 -8.59 15.59 14.64
N PHE A 223 -8.58 15.88 15.93
CA PHE A 223 -9.66 15.49 16.82
C PHE A 223 -10.84 16.43 16.61
N ALA A 224 -11.93 15.91 16.04
CA ALA A 224 -13.18 16.62 15.77
C ALA A 224 -14.36 15.84 16.33
#